data_9fbf82b9a399ec252706d4b224c667d3
#
_entry.id   9fbf82b9a399ec252706d4b224c667d3
#
_cell.length_a   1.000
_cell.length_b   1.000
_cell.length_c   1.000
_cell.angle_alpha   90.00
_cell.angle_beta   90.00
_cell.angle_gamma   90.00
#
_symmetry.space_group_name_H-M   'P 1'
#
loop_
_entity.id
_entity.type
_entity.pdbx_description
1 polymer ?
#
loop_
_entity_poly.entity_id
_entity_poly.type
_entity_poly.pdbx_seq_one_letter_code
_entity_poly.pdbx_strand_id
1 'polypeptide(L)'
;MCGIVGIASKKNNLNDILNGLKSLEYRGYDSCGVAGVSDEKIFFEKSISKIYELEKKINKRKIQSNLSIGHTRWATHGKPSIKNAHPITKEKCTIVHNGIIENFEELKIKYKIDKKLIITDTDTEIISLIIERLLKKYDDPSIIIKKIAKHIKGTY
;
A
#
# COMPACT_ATOMS: atom_id res chain seq x y z
N MET A 1 9.13 5.03 -12.71
CA MET A 1 9.52 4.35 -11.43
C MET A 1 8.67 4.92 -10.31
N CYS A 2 8.20 4.09 -9.40
CA CYS A 2 7.37 4.53 -8.28
C CYS A 2 8.21 5.13 -7.13
N GLY A 3 7.55 5.88 -6.23
CA GLY A 3 8.16 6.40 -5.01
C GLY A 3 7.42 5.90 -3.77
N ILE A 4 8.14 5.63 -2.69
CA ILE A 4 7.58 5.24 -1.39
C ILE A 4 8.10 6.20 -0.32
N VAL A 5 7.21 6.59 0.61
CA VAL A 5 7.55 7.30 1.84
C VAL A 5 6.85 6.61 3.00
N GLY A 6 7.59 6.33 4.07
CA GLY A 6 7.03 5.77 5.29
C GLY A 6 7.55 6.52 6.51
N ILE A 7 6.67 6.91 7.42
CA ILE A 7 7.05 7.65 8.64
C ILE A 7 6.29 7.08 9.84
N ALA A 8 7.06 6.76 10.90
CA ALA A 8 6.56 6.53 12.24
C ALA A 8 7.12 7.60 13.17
N SER A 9 6.28 8.30 13.91
CA SER A 9 6.65 9.44 14.74
C SER A 9 5.79 9.57 15.99
N LYS A 10 6.11 10.51 16.87
CA LYS A 10 5.28 10.83 18.05
C LYS A 10 4.17 11.85 17.75
N LYS A 11 4.25 12.53 16.60
CA LYS A 11 3.31 13.58 16.19
C LYS A 11 2.68 13.25 14.86
N ASN A 12 1.62 13.99 14.50
CA ASN A 12 1.05 13.90 13.16
C ASN A 12 2.10 14.13 12.08
N ASN A 13 2.22 13.19 11.14
CA ASN A 13 3.25 13.18 10.11
C ASN A 13 2.68 13.24 8.66
N LEU A 14 1.39 13.49 8.50
CA LEU A 14 0.77 13.48 7.17
C LEU A 14 1.33 14.56 6.23
N ASN A 15 1.68 15.74 6.77
CA ASN A 15 2.32 16.77 5.96
C ASN A 15 3.71 16.34 5.49
N ASP A 16 4.46 15.63 6.33
CA ASP A 16 5.80 15.14 5.98
C ASP A 16 5.69 14.03 4.92
N ILE A 17 4.72 13.12 5.04
CA ILE A 17 4.42 12.12 4.01
C ILE A 17 4.08 12.80 2.67
N LEU A 18 3.18 13.78 2.68
CA LEU A 18 2.77 14.49 1.47
C LEU A 18 3.94 15.25 0.82
N ASN A 19 4.79 15.91 1.62
CA ASN A 19 5.99 16.60 1.13
C ASN A 19 7.00 15.61 0.53
N GLY A 20 7.21 14.47 1.19
CA GLY A 20 8.04 13.38 0.65
C GLY A 20 7.51 12.85 -0.68
N LEU A 21 6.19 12.64 -0.80
CA LEU A 21 5.58 12.21 -2.06
C LEU A 21 5.70 13.27 -3.16
N LYS A 22 5.52 14.57 -2.83
CA LYS A 22 5.74 15.68 -3.79
C LYS A 22 7.16 15.66 -4.35
N SER A 23 8.16 15.40 -3.51
CA SER A 23 9.56 15.26 -3.94
C SER A 23 9.81 14.05 -4.84
N LEU A 24 8.92 13.05 -4.84
CA LEU A 24 8.99 11.84 -5.64
C LEU A 24 8.02 11.85 -6.84
N GLU A 25 7.22 12.89 -7.02
CA GLU A 25 6.18 12.94 -8.06
C GLU A 25 6.75 12.78 -9.47
N TYR A 26 7.99 13.25 -9.71
CA TYR A 26 8.69 13.05 -10.98
C TYR A 26 8.95 11.59 -11.34
N ARG A 27 8.92 10.69 -10.34
CA ARG A 27 9.13 9.25 -10.52
C ARG A 27 7.85 8.48 -10.81
N GLY A 28 6.70 9.02 -10.42
CA GLY A 28 5.40 8.37 -10.62
C GLY A 28 4.28 9.39 -10.52
N TYR A 29 3.52 9.53 -11.60
CA TYR A 29 2.52 10.59 -11.75
C TYR A 29 1.14 10.09 -12.22
N ASP A 30 0.96 8.78 -12.38
CA ASP A 30 -0.32 8.23 -12.84
C ASP A 30 -1.36 8.07 -11.71
N SER A 31 -0.87 7.78 -10.53
CA SER A 31 -1.70 7.71 -9.34
C SER A 31 -0.85 7.83 -8.07
N CYS A 32 -1.47 8.22 -6.99
CA CYS A 32 -0.83 8.33 -5.68
C CYS A 32 -1.81 7.97 -4.56
N GLY A 33 -1.26 7.72 -3.38
CA GLY A 33 -2.08 7.49 -2.20
C GLY A 33 -1.28 7.49 -0.92
N VAL A 34 -2.01 7.65 0.17
CA VAL A 34 -1.52 7.61 1.54
C VAL A 34 -2.43 6.71 2.36
N ALA A 35 -1.85 5.97 3.27
CA ALA A 35 -2.57 5.27 4.33
C ALA A 35 -1.82 5.42 5.65
N GLY A 36 -2.54 5.20 6.74
CA GLY A 36 -1.97 5.26 8.07
C GLY A 36 -2.97 4.83 9.13
N VAL A 37 -2.62 5.06 10.38
CA VAL A 37 -3.50 4.79 11.51
C VAL A 37 -3.99 6.12 12.09
N SER A 38 -5.30 6.27 12.19
CA SER A 38 -5.98 7.38 12.86
C SER A 38 -7.08 6.81 13.75
N ASP A 39 -7.13 7.21 15.02
CA ASP A 39 -8.12 6.71 15.99
C ASP A 39 -8.21 5.17 16.01
N GLU A 40 -7.04 4.52 16.06
CA GLU A 40 -6.87 3.05 16.08
C GLU A 40 -7.39 2.32 14.83
N LYS A 41 -7.77 3.05 13.77
CA LYS A 41 -8.26 2.49 12.52
C LYS A 41 -7.35 2.83 11.37
N ILE A 42 -7.24 1.91 10.42
CA ILE A 42 -6.56 2.17 9.17
C ILE A 42 -7.44 3.11 8.33
N PHE A 43 -6.88 4.25 7.95
CA PHE A 43 -7.44 5.11 6.90
C PHE A 43 -6.61 4.99 5.63
N PHE A 44 -7.21 5.32 4.51
CA PHE A 44 -6.49 5.54 3.26
C PHE A 44 -7.20 6.57 2.39
N GLU A 45 -6.40 7.27 1.59
CA GLU A 45 -6.86 8.17 0.53
C GLU A 45 -6.03 7.93 -0.72
N LYS A 46 -6.68 8.00 -1.89
CA LYS A 46 -6.05 7.77 -3.19
C LYS A 46 -6.49 8.81 -4.22
N SER A 47 -5.61 9.03 -5.20
CA SER A 47 -5.89 9.91 -6.35
C SER A 47 -5.29 9.30 -7.62
N ILE A 48 -5.98 9.47 -8.75
CA ILE A 48 -5.46 9.23 -10.11
C ILE A 48 -4.96 10.53 -10.74
N SER A 49 -4.63 11.50 -9.92
CA SER A 49 -4.14 12.81 -10.29
C SER A 49 -2.93 13.16 -9.41
N LYS A 50 -2.45 14.39 -9.55
CA LYS A 50 -1.31 14.91 -8.78
C LYS A 50 -1.53 14.84 -7.27
N ILE A 51 -0.44 14.83 -6.51
CA ILE A 51 -0.44 14.75 -5.05
C ILE A 51 -1.22 15.91 -4.41
N TYR A 52 -1.29 17.06 -5.06
CA TYR A 52 -2.11 18.19 -4.63
C TYR A 52 -3.60 17.83 -4.42
N GLU A 53 -4.18 16.99 -5.29
CA GLU A 53 -5.57 16.54 -5.13
C GLU A 53 -5.73 15.55 -3.96
N LEU A 54 -4.71 14.72 -3.71
CA LEU A 54 -4.65 13.86 -2.54
C LEU A 54 -4.58 14.69 -1.24
N GLU A 55 -3.73 15.72 -1.22
CA GLU A 55 -3.58 16.65 -0.10
C GLU A 55 -4.89 17.35 0.25
N LYS A 56 -5.62 17.85 -0.76
CA LYS A 56 -6.96 18.44 -0.55
C LYS A 56 -7.93 17.49 0.16
N LYS A 57 -7.94 16.20 -0.26
CA LYS A 57 -8.82 15.19 0.35
C LYS A 57 -8.47 14.96 1.81
N ILE A 58 -7.18 14.83 2.13
CA ILE A 58 -6.69 14.61 3.49
C ILE A 58 -7.02 15.80 4.38
N ASN A 59 -6.74 17.01 3.91
CA ASN A 59 -7.00 18.25 4.66
C ASN A 59 -8.51 18.46 4.90
N LYS A 60 -9.35 18.18 3.92
CA LYS A 60 -10.81 18.27 4.07
C LYS A 60 -11.33 17.34 5.17
N ARG A 61 -10.76 16.15 5.30
CA ARG A 61 -11.15 15.17 6.33
C ARG A 61 -10.52 15.42 7.69
N LYS A 62 -9.58 16.38 7.80
CA LYS A 62 -8.83 16.70 9.04
C LYS A 62 -8.19 15.46 9.69
N ILE A 63 -7.74 14.52 8.88
CA ILE A 63 -7.12 13.28 9.35
C ILE A 63 -5.79 13.62 10.03
N GLN A 64 -5.50 12.93 11.14
CA GLN A 64 -4.22 12.96 11.81
C GLN A 64 -3.66 11.54 11.93
N SER A 65 -2.37 11.39 11.74
CA SER A 65 -1.69 10.11 11.87
C SER A 65 -0.24 10.30 12.27
N ASN A 66 0.24 9.43 13.12
CA ASN A 66 1.66 9.37 13.51
C ASN A 66 2.38 8.13 12.93
N LEU A 67 1.64 7.27 12.22
CA LEU A 67 2.15 6.11 11.50
C LEU A 67 1.51 6.08 10.12
N SER A 68 2.28 6.44 9.09
CA SER A 68 1.74 6.59 7.74
C SER A 68 2.71 6.07 6.68
N ILE A 69 2.15 5.59 5.58
CA ILE A 69 2.86 5.22 4.36
C ILE A 69 2.22 5.90 3.15
N GLY A 70 3.02 6.28 2.19
CA GLY A 70 2.57 6.90 0.96
C GLY A 70 3.28 6.34 -0.25
N HIS A 71 2.65 6.48 -1.42
CA HIS A 71 3.13 5.94 -2.67
C HIS A 71 2.79 6.85 -3.86
N THR A 72 3.74 7.02 -4.77
CA THR A 72 3.52 7.55 -6.11
C THR A 72 3.71 6.42 -7.11
N ARG A 73 2.73 6.18 -7.98
CA ARG A 73 2.70 5.04 -8.87
C ARG A 73 3.05 5.44 -10.31
N TRP A 74 3.85 4.59 -10.94
CA TRP A 74 3.98 4.47 -12.38
C TRP A 74 3.48 3.07 -12.76
N ALA A 75 2.34 3.00 -13.42
CA ALA A 75 1.68 1.73 -13.70
C ALA A 75 2.52 0.84 -14.61
N THR A 76 2.91 -0.32 -14.11
CA THR A 76 3.50 -1.41 -14.89
C THR A 76 2.49 -2.55 -15.10
N HIS A 77 1.64 -2.79 -14.11
CA HIS A 77 0.56 -3.78 -14.13
C HIS A 77 -0.77 -3.14 -13.73
N GLY A 78 -1.81 -3.37 -14.53
CA GLY A 78 -3.13 -2.77 -14.33
C GLY A 78 -3.18 -1.28 -14.73
N LYS A 79 -4.30 -0.87 -15.34
CA LYS A 79 -4.51 0.53 -15.75
C LYS A 79 -4.50 1.47 -14.54
N PRO A 80 -4.06 2.73 -14.70
CA PRO A 80 -4.26 3.76 -13.68
C PRO A 80 -5.73 3.84 -13.28
N SER A 81 -6.00 3.58 -12.00
CA SER A 81 -7.35 3.64 -11.43
C SER A 81 -7.25 3.74 -9.91
N ILE A 82 -8.28 4.25 -9.26
CA ILE A 82 -8.32 4.33 -7.80
C ILE A 82 -8.15 2.94 -7.15
N LYS A 83 -8.73 1.89 -7.73
CA LYS A 83 -8.61 0.54 -7.20
C LYS A 83 -7.18 0.03 -7.24
N ASN A 84 -6.42 0.34 -8.31
CA ASN A 84 -5.05 -0.12 -8.54
C ASN A 84 -3.98 0.81 -7.94
N ALA A 85 -4.36 2.02 -7.50
CA ALA A 85 -3.44 2.91 -6.80
C ALA A 85 -3.03 2.31 -5.44
N HIS A 86 -1.75 2.49 -5.08
CA HIS A 86 -1.26 2.16 -3.74
C HIS A 86 -1.55 3.30 -2.75
N PRO A 87 -1.62 3.00 -1.46
CA PRO A 87 -1.46 1.70 -0.79
C PRO A 87 -2.59 0.72 -1.06
N ILE A 88 -2.27 -0.58 -1.05
CA ILE A 88 -3.27 -1.66 -1.06
C ILE A 88 -3.65 -1.96 0.38
N THR A 89 -4.90 -1.71 0.72
CA THR A 89 -5.41 -1.78 2.09
C THR A 89 -6.42 -2.91 2.24
N LYS A 90 -6.27 -3.68 3.29
CA LYS A 90 -7.20 -4.69 3.79
C LYS A 90 -7.60 -4.33 5.23
N GLU A 91 -8.39 -5.16 5.88
CA GLU A 91 -8.91 -4.88 7.21
C GLU A 91 -7.80 -4.64 8.25
N LYS A 92 -6.76 -5.50 8.26
CA LYS A 92 -5.70 -5.51 9.28
C LYS A 92 -4.33 -5.08 8.76
N CYS A 93 -4.19 -4.83 7.46
CA CYS A 93 -2.91 -4.41 6.91
C CYS A 93 -3.07 -3.46 5.74
N THR A 94 -2.06 -2.64 5.55
CA THR A 94 -1.90 -1.80 4.36
C THR A 94 -0.46 -1.88 3.89
N ILE A 95 -0.25 -2.01 2.59
CA ILE A 95 1.07 -2.17 2.01
C ILE A 95 1.26 -1.28 0.79
N VAL A 96 2.51 -0.91 0.57
CA VAL A 96 3.00 -0.28 -0.65
C VAL A 96 4.12 -1.15 -1.22
N HIS A 97 4.26 -1.18 -2.53
CA HIS A 97 5.24 -2.03 -3.19
C HIS A 97 5.76 -1.36 -4.46
N ASN A 98 7.06 -1.34 -4.61
CA ASN A 98 7.76 -0.97 -5.84
C ASN A 98 8.49 -2.18 -6.38
N GLY A 99 7.92 -2.84 -7.38
CA GLY A 99 8.48 -4.04 -7.96
C GLY A 99 7.44 -4.89 -8.68
N ILE A 100 7.76 -6.15 -8.88
CA ILE A 100 6.89 -7.14 -9.53
C ILE A 100 6.99 -8.45 -8.76
N ILE A 101 5.86 -9.00 -8.37
CA ILE A 101 5.76 -10.34 -7.80
C ILE A 101 5.50 -11.32 -8.94
N GLU A 102 6.56 -11.91 -9.45
CA GLU A 102 6.51 -12.75 -10.66
C GLU A 102 5.66 -14.01 -10.46
N ASN A 103 5.66 -14.57 -9.26
CA ASN A 103 4.96 -15.80 -8.96
C ASN A 103 3.62 -15.61 -8.22
N PHE A 104 2.93 -14.50 -8.45
CA PHE A 104 1.68 -14.18 -7.75
C PHE A 104 0.57 -15.25 -7.98
N GLU A 105 0.51 -15.90 -9.14
CA GLU A 105 -0.42 -17.02 -9.39
C GLU A 105 -0.08 -18.26 -8.55
N GLU A 106 1.20 -18.63 -8.44
CA GLU A 106 1.64 -19.73 -7.56
C GLU A 106 1.27 -19.44 -6.10
N LEU A 107 1.44 -18.18 -5.68
CA LEU A 107 1.11 -17.75 -4.32
C LEU A 107 -0.40 -17.81 -4.04
N LYS A 108 -1.26 -17.45 -5.01
CA LYS A 108 -2.72 -17.62 -4.89
C LYS A 108 -3.10 -19.06 -4.57
N ILE A 109 -2.51 -20.01 -5.32
CA ILE A 109 -2.78 -21.44 -5.13
C ILE A 109 -2.24 -21.90 -3.77
N LYS A 110 -0.96 -21.63 -3.48
CA LYS A 110 -0.28 -22.07 -2.25
C LYS A 110 -0.99 -21.59 -0.99
N TYR A 111 -1.44 -20.35 -0.98
CA TYR A 111 -2.13 -19.76 0.16
C TYR A 111 -3.66 -19.87 0.07
N LYS A 112 -4.20 -20.59 -0.93
CA LYS A 112 -5.63 -20.78 -1.14
C LYS A 112 -6.41 -19.46 -1.07
N ILE A 113 -5.97 -18.47 -1.84
CA ILE A 113 -6.63 -17.15 -1.87
C ILE A 113 -7.92 -17.27 -2.68
N ASP A 114 -9.04 -16.91 -2.05
CA ASP A 114 -10.33 -16.86 -2.73
C ASP A 114 -10.33 -15.71 -3.77
N LYS A 115 -10.64 -16.05 -5.02
CA LYS A 115 -10.72 -15.05 -6.11
C LYS A 115 -11.71 -13.92 -5.82
N LYS A 116 -12.74 -14.16 -5.03
CA LYS A 116 -13.73 -13.14 -4.62
C LYS A 116 -13.14 -12.04 -3.75
N LEU A 117 -12.00 -12.27 -3.09
CA LEU A 117 -11.31 -11.29 -2.27
C LEU A 117 -10.38 -10.39 -3.08
N ILE A 118 -10.12 -10.73 -4.35
CA ILE A 118 -9.25 -9.98 -5.25
C ILE A 118 -10.07 -8.86 -5.91
N ILE A 119 -9.76 -7.63 -5.60
CA ILE A 119 -10.48 -6.44 -6.06
C ILE A 119 -9.68 -5.67 -7.11
N THR A 120 -8.34 -5.69 -6.97
CA THR A 120 -7.44 -4.94 -7.84
C THR A 120 -6.82 -5.84 -8.91
N ASP A 121 -6.22 -5.23 -9.91
CA ASP A 121 -5.47 -5.93 -10.96
C ASP A 121 -3.96 -5.97 -10.62
N THR A 122 -3.58 -5.69 -9.36
CA THR A 122 -2.18 -5.63 -8.93
C THR A 122 -1.74 -6.95 -8.29
N ASP A 123 -0.50 -7.36 -8.58
CA ASP A 123 0.19 -8.46 -7.93
C ASP A 123 0.36 -8.23 -6.42
N THR A 124 0.54 -6.98 -6.03
CA THR A 124 0.67 -6.53 -4.64
C THR A 124 -0.51 -6.93 -3.76
N GLU A 125 -1.73 -6.97 -4.31
CA GLU A 125 -2.91 -7.35 -3.54
C GLU A 125 -2.81 -8.79 -3.02
N ILE A 126 -2.17 -9.67 -3.76
CA ILE A 126 -1.99 -11.06 -3.32
C ILE A 126 -1.15 -11.11 -2.05
N ILE A 127 -0.10 -10.28 -1.97
CA ILE A 127 0.71 -10.18 -0.75
C ILE A 127 -0.11 -9.66 0.42
N SER A 128 -0.95 -8.64 0.22
CA SER A 128 -1.80 -8.12 1.29
C SER A 128 -2.79 -9.17 1.83
N LEU A 129 -3.39 -9.97 0.95
CA LEU A 129 -4.29 -11.06 1.32
C LEU A 129 -3.56 -12.18 2.08
N ILE A 130 -2.32 -12.49 1.69
CA ILE A 130 -1.48 -13.45 2.40
C ILE A 130 -1.13 -12.94 3.80
N ILE A 131 -0.73 -11.67 3.93
CA ILE A 131 -0.44 -11.03 5.23
C ILE A 131 -1.66 -11.12 6.13
N GLU A 132 -2.83 -10.70 5.64
CA GLU A 132 -4.07 -10.72 6.41
C GLU A 132 -4.46 -12.14 6.89
N ARG A 133 -4.23 -13.15 6.04
CA ARG A 133 -4.44 -14.55 6.41
C ARG A 133 -3.45 -15.02 7.50
N LEU A 134 -2.19 -14.59 7.41
CA LEU A 134 -1.17 -14.97 8.38
C LEU A 134 -1.34 -14.25 9.71
N LEU A 135 -1.85 -13.01 9.73
CA LEU A 135 -2.22 -12.27 10.94
C LEU A 135 -3.30 -12.95 11.77
N LYS A 136 -4.08 -13.89 11.20
CA LYS A 136 -5.01 -14.73 11.96
C LYS A 136 -4.31 -15.85 12.77
N LYS A 137 -3.02 -16.10 12.48
CA LYS A 137 -2.26 -17.23 13.05
C LYS A 137 -1.01 -16.80 13.82
N TYR A 138 -0.50 -15.62 13.55
CA TYR A 138 0.77 -15.11 14.08
C TYR A 138 0.59 -13.66 14.49
N ASP A 139 0.92 -13.37 15.75
CA ASP A 139 0.87 -12.00 16.30
C ASP A 139 2.15 -11.20 15.98
N ASP A 140 3.27 -11.90 15.75
CA ASP A 140 4.56 -11.27 15.44
C ASP A 140 4.69 -11.01 13.92
N PRO A 141 4.71 -9.72 13.50
CA PRO A 141 4.88 -9.35 12.09
C PRO A 141 6.19 -9.88 11.47
N SER A 142 7.25 -10.04 12.28
CA SER A 142 8.54 -10.52 11.78
C SER A 142 8.48 -11.98 11.29
N ILE A 143 7.67 -12.80 11.94
CA ILE A 143 7.39 -14.18 11.52
C ILE A 143 6.65 -14.18 10.18
N ILE A 144 5.65 -13.29 10.05
CA ILE A 144 4.85 -13.16 8.82
C ILE A 144 5.75 -12.77 7.66
N ILE A 145 6.56 -11.72 7.82
CA ILE A 145 7.50 -11.24 6.79
C ILE A 145 8.47 -12.35 6.37
N LYS A 146 9.11 -13.03 7.33
CA LYS A 146 10.02 -14.15 7.05
C LYS A 146 9.35 -15.29 6.27
N LYS A 147 8.08 -15.60 6.59
CA LYS A 147 7.32 -16.64 5.87
C LYS A 147 7.01 -16.24 4.43
N ILE A 148 6.63 -15.00 4.20
CA ILE A 148 6.28 -14.50 2.88
C ILE A 148 7.55 -14.38 2.03
N ALA A 149 8.61 -13.78 2.55
CA ALA A 149 9.89 -13.59 1.84
C ALA A 149 10.48 -14.90 1.30
N LYS A 150 10.27 -16.03 2.00
CA LYS A 150 10.69 -17.35 1.51
C LYS A 150 9.96 -17.82 0.26
N HIS A 151 8.83 -17.24 -0.07
CA HIS A 151 7.95 -17.73 -1.13
C HIS A 151 7.79 -16.74 -2.29
N ILE A 152 8.06 -15.45 -2.06
CA ILE A 152 8.01 -14.43 -3.11
C ILE A 152 9.18 -14.62 -4.08
N LYS A 153 8.90 -14.49 -5.37
CA LYS A 153 9.89 -14.38 -6.44
C LYS A 153 9.67 -13.06 -7.16
N GLY A 154 10.73 -12.38 -7.52
CA GLY A 154 10.69 -11.09 -8.21
C GLY A 154 11.41 -9.98 -7.45
N THR A 155 10.99 -8.73 -7.70
CA THR A 155 11.55 -7.54 -7.05
C THR A 155 10.57 -7.00 -6.00
N TYR A 156 11.06 -6.74 -4.77
CA TYR A 156 10.22 -6.23 -3.67
C TYR A 156 11.05 -5.54 -2.58
#